data_d47c6e49dc625eb50913e5ab963f7fe9
#
_entry.id   d47c6e49dc625eb50913e5ab963f7fe9
#
_cell.length_a   1.000
_cell.length_b   1.000
_cell.length_c   1.000
_cell.angle_alpha   90.00
_cell.angle_beta   90.00
_cell.angle_gamma   90.00
#
_symmetry.space_group_name_H-M   'P 1'
#
loop_
_entity.id
_entity.type
_entity.pdbx_description
1 polymer ?
#
loop_
_entity_poly.entity_id
_entity_poly.type
_entity_poly.pdbx_seq_one_letter_code
_entity_poly.pdbx_strand_id
1 'polypeptide(L)'
;DIERLADLPGKVRLVKGAYDEPKSIAYKEKSAVDGAYRERLEYAFEAFDDGIAVGSHDPEMIELAADLHAEYGTDYEVQMLMGVREDAQRELAAEGLPTYQYVPYGEKWLSYFYRRIRERKSNALFALRAILGR
;
A
#
# COMPACT_ATOMS: atom_id res chain seq x y z
N ASP A 1 -4.47 -6.02 -16.78
CA ASP A 1 -4.67 -4.55 -16.71
C ASP A 1 -3.36 -3.80 -16.48
N ILE A 2 -2.46 -4.27 -15.59
CA ILE A 2 -1.15 -3.62 -15.36
C ILE A 2 -0.28 -3.61 -16.63
N GLU A 3 -0.30 -4.66 -17.41
CA GLU A 3 0.42 -4.76 -18.69
C GLU A 3 0.06 -3.64 -19.68
N ARG A 4 -1.22 -3.25 -19.69
CA ARG A 4 -1.69 -2.14 -20.53
C ARG A 4 -1.28 -0.77 -20.01
N LEU A 5 -0.94 -0.67 -18.72
CA LEU A 5 -0.48 0.57 -18.09
C LEU A 5 1.02 0.78 -18.34
N ALA A 6 1.78 -0.28 -18.55
CA ALA A 6 3.23 -0.18 -18.80
C ALA A 6 3.55 0.62 -20.06
N ASP A 7 2.66 0.60 -21.07
CA ASP A 7 2.81 1.36 -22.31
C ASP A 7 2.36 2.83 -22.22
N LEU A 8 1.82 3.25 -21.05
CA LEU A 8 1.26 4.58 -20.87
C LEU A 8 2.15 5.43 -19.97
N PRO A 9 2.30 6.73 -20.28
CA PRO A 9 3.07 7.61 -19.43
C PRO A 9 2.33 7.85 -18.11
N GLY A 10 3.06 7.90 -17.01
CA GLY A 10 2.52 8.25 -15.70
C GLY A 10 2.92 7.28 -14.59
N LYS A 11 2.40 7.54 -13.39
CA LYS A 11 2.68 6.77 -12.19
C LYS A 11 1.63 5.67 -11.98
N VAL A 12 2.09 4.46 -11.72
CA VAL A 12 1.23 3.34 -11.31
C VAL A 12 1.21 3.20 -9.79
N ARG A 13 0.03 3.11 -9.20
CA ARG A 13 -0.14 2.86 -7.78
C ARG A 13 -0.69 1.48 -7.52
N LEU A 14 0.12 0.62 -6.93
CA LEU A 14 -0.28 -0.72 -6.52
C LEU A 14 -0.77 -0.69 -5.06
N VAL A 15 -2.05 -0.99 -4.85
CA VAL A 15 -2.66 -0.97 -3.52
C VAL A 15 -3.00 -2.39 -3.09
N LYS A 16 -2.41 -2.83 -1.98
CA LYS A 16 -2.74 -4.14 -1.41
C LYS A 16 -4.09 -4.11 -0.72
N GLY A 17 -5.05 -4.74 -1.32
CA GLY A 17 -6.44 -4.98 -0.95
C GLY A 17 -6.97 -4.31 0.31
N ALA A 18 -7.80 -3.27 0.15
CA ALA A 18 -8.39 -2.53 1.26
C ALA A 18 -9.92 -2.71 1.36
N TYR A 19 -10.54 -3.26 0.33
CA TYR A 19 -12.00 -3.34 0.24
C TYR A 19 -12.49 -4.77 0.31
N ASP A 20 -13.70 -4.96 0.87
CA ASP A 20 -14.37 -6.26 0.92
C ASP A 20 -15.22 -6.47 -0.34
N GLU A 21 -14.55 -6.57 -1.47
CA GLU A 21 -15.18 -6.79 -2.78
C GLU A 21 -15.76 -8.21 -2.91
N PRO A 22 -16.75 -8.43 -3.78
CA PRO A 22 -17.29 -9.77 -4.03
C PRO A 22 -16.22 -10.79 -4.46
N LYS A 23 -16.41 -12.06 -4.07
CA LYS A 23 -15.49 -13.16 -4.44
C LYS A 23 -15.33 -13.34 -5.96
N SER A 24 -16.29 -12.86 -6.74
CA SER A 24 -16.25 -12.94 -8.21
C SER A 24 -15.19 -12.04 -8.84
N ILE A 25 -14.70 -11.03 -8.11
CA ILE A 25 -13.75 -10.02 -8.62
C ILE A 25 -12.52 -9.83 -7.74
N ALA A 26 -12.49 -10.43 -6.53
CA ALA A 26 -11.38 -10.29 -5.60
C ALA A 26 -11.08 -11.57 -4.83
N TYR A 27 -9.81 -11.81 -4.60
CA TYR A 27 -9.36 -12.86 -3.69
C TYR A 27 -9.78 -12.56 -2.25
N LYS A 28 -10.16 -13.59 -1.49
CA LYS A 28 -10.55 -13.46 -0.08
C LYS A 28 -9.50 -13.99 0.88
N GLU A 29 -8.77 -15.00 0.47
CA GLU A 29 -7.70 -15.59 1.28
C GLU A 29 -6.47 -14.69 1.27
N LYS A 30 -5.91 -14.44 2.47
CA LYS A 30 -4.74 -13.56 2.63
C LYS A 30 -3.59 -14.00 1.72
N SER A 31 -3.28 -15.30 1.69
CA SER A 31 -2.20 -15.84 0.88
C SER A 31 -2.39 -15.60 -0.62
N ALA A 32 -3.62 -15.68 -1.12
CA ALA A 32 -3.94 -15.41 -2.53
C ALA A 32 -3.80 -13.90 -2.85
N VAL A 33 -4.22 -13.03 -1.93
CA VAL A 33 -4.03 -11.58 -2.07
C VAL A 33 -2.54 -11.23 -2.05
N ASP A 34 -1.79 -11.80 -1.12
CA ASP A 34 -0.36 -11.58 -0.99
C ASP A 34 0.39 -12.06 -2.24
N GLY A 35 0.07 -13.25 -2.74
CA GLY A 35 0.65 -13.80 -3.96
C GLY A 35 0.36 -12.93 -5.20
N ALA A 36 -0.89 -12.53 -5.38
CA ALA A 36 -1.27 -11.65 -6.49
C ALA A 36 -0.60 -10.27 -6.40
N TYR A 37 -0.42 -9.73 -5.19
CA TYR A 37 0.25 -8.45 -5.02
C TYR A 37 1.75 -8.56 -5.35
N ARG A 38 2.44 -9.63 -4.90
CA ARG A 38 3.85 -9.90 -5.22
C ARG A 38 4.06 -9.99 -6.74
N GLU A 39 3.28 -10.82 -7.41
CA GLU A 39 3.34 -11.00 -8.86
C GLU A 39 3.18 -9.67 -9.62
N ARG A 40 2.25 -8.80 -9.17
CA ARG A 40 2.03 -7.50 -9.80
C ARG A 40 3.13 -6.49 -9.48
N LEU A 41 3.71 -6.59 -8.29
CA LEU A 41 4.83 -5.75 -7.90
C LEU A 41 6.09 -6.11 -8.70
N GLU A 42 6.43 -7.40 -8.80
CA GLU A 42 7.52 -7.91 -9.63
C GLU A 42 7.37 -7.45 -11.07
N TYR A 43 6.21 -7.66 -11.67
CA TYR A 43 5.92 -7.18 -13.01
C TYR A 43 6.10 -5.66 -13.17
N ALA A 44 5.66 -4.88 -12.17
CA ALA A 44 5.81 -3.43 -12.24
C ALA A 44 7.29 -3.01 -12.27
N PHE A 45 8.12 -3.58 -11.40
CA PHE A 45 9.55 -3.27 -11.38
C PHE A 45 10.30 -3.71 -12.63
N GLU A 46 9.87 -4.80 -13.28
CA GLU A 46 10.42 -5.28 -14.53
C GLU A 46 10.00 -4.41 -15.74
N ALA A 47 8.74 -3.96 -15.77
CA ALA A 47 8.11 -3.41 -16.98
C ALA A 47 8.00 -1.88 -17.01
N PHE A 48 8.13 -1.19 -15.86
CA PHE A 48 8.07 0.27 -15.81
C PHE A 48 9.47 0.85 -15.61
N ASP A 49 9.79 1.91 -16.33
CA ASP A 49 11.07 2.61 -16.18
C ASP A 49 11.14 3.39 -14.85
N ASP A 50 10.01 3.94 -14.40
CA ASP A 50 9.85 4.71 -13.16
C ASP A 50 8.40 4.77 -12.69
N GLY A 51 8.13 5.58 -11.68
CA GLY A 51 6.76 5.96 -11.30
C GLY A 51 5.96 4.87 -10.56
N ILE A 52 6.61 3.99 -9.82
CA ILE A 52 5.94 2.97 -9.01
C ILE A 52 5.60 3.53 -7.63
N ALA A 53 4.32 3.46 -7.24
CA ALA A 53 3.86 3.77 -5.90
C ALA A 53 3.35 2.51 -5.17
N VAL A 54 4.04 2.12 -4.11
CA VAL A 54 3.75 0.95 -3.27
C VAL A 54 2.77 1.35 -2.17
N GLY A 55 1.48 1.10 -2.39
CA GLY A 55 0.39 1.40 -1.46
C GLY A 55 0.14 0.27 -0.47
N SER A 56 1.06 0.04 0.47
CA SER A 56 0.95 -1.05 1.44
C SER A 56 1.48 -0.67 2.82
N HIS A 57 0.88 -1.27 3.87
CA HIS A 57 1.40 -1.23 5.24
C HIS A 57 2.11 -2.53 5.63
N ASP A 58 2.12 -3.52 4.74
CA ASP A 58 2.70 -4.83 4.98
C ASP A 58 4.23 -4.76 4.86
N PRO A 59 4.99 -5.08 5.95
CA PRO A 59 6.44 -5.01 5.91
C PRO A 59 7.03 -5.92 4.83
N GLU A 60 6.48 -7.12 4.63
CA GLU A 60 6.97 -8.04 3.61
C GLU A 60 6.86 -7.48 2.18
N MET A 61 5.83 -6.67 1.91
CA MET A 61 5.65 -6.05 0.59
C MET A 61 6.57 -4.85 0.38
N ILE A 62 6.88 -4.12 1.46
CA ILE A 62 7.82 -2.99 1.42
C ILE A 62 9.26 -3.52 1.25
N GLU A 63 9.61 -4.57 1.96
CA GLU A 63 10.91 -5.26 1.83
C GLU A 63 11.09 -5.82 0.40
N LEU A 64 10.07 -6.52 -0.13
CA LEU A 64 10.09 -6.98 -1.50
C LEU A 64 10.29 -5.84 -2.51
N ALA A 65 9.66 -4.69 -2.31
CA ALA A 65 9.86 -3.54 -3.19
C ALA A 65 11.30 -3.02 -3.14
N ALA A 66 11.94 -3.05 -1.97
CA ALA A 66 13.35 -2.68 -1.83
C ALA A 66 14.28 -3.67 -2.54
N ASP A 67 14.01 -4.96 -2.43
CA ASP A 67 14.75 -6.01 -3.14
C ASP A 67 14.62 -5.87 -4.66
N LEU A 68 13.40 -5.63 -5.14
CA LEU A 68 13.14 -5.41 -6.56
C LEU A 68 13.80 -4.13 -7.10
N HIS A 69 13.80 -3.05 -6.30
CA HIS A 69 14.55 -1.85 -6.65
C HIS A 69 16.05 -2.13 -6.77
N ALA A 70 16.61 -2.92 -5.86
CA ALA A 70 18.02 -3.31 -5.93
C ALA A 70 18.34 -4.18 -7.17
N GLU A 71 17.39 -5.00 -7.61
CA GLU A 71 17.54 -5.88 -8.78
C GLU A 71 17.37 -5.14 -10.11
N TYR A 72 16.28 -4.36 -10.25
CA TYR A 72 15.90 -3.73 -11.52
C TYR A 72 16.37 -2.26 -11.64
N GLY A 73 16.66 -1.60 -10.52
CA GLY A 73 17.04 -0.17 -10.50
C GLY A 73 15.86 0.79 -10.69
N THR A 74 14.63 0.30 -10.79
CA THR A 74 13.44 1.10 -11.00
C THR A 74 13.07 1.89 -9.76
N ASP A 75 12.92 3.21 -9.86
CA ASP A 75 12.59 4.08 -8.75
C ASP A 75 11.14 3.89 -8.29
N TYR A 76 10.96 3.95 -6.97
CA TYR A 76 9.64 3.78 -6.36
C TYR A 76 9.44 4.69 -5.14
N GLU A 77 8.19 4.79 -4.73
CA GLU A 77 7.80 5.46 -3.48
C GLU A 77 6.88 4.56 -2.65
N VAL A 78 6.87 4.76 -1.34
CA VAL A 78 5.93 4.10 -0.43
C VAL A 78 4.81 5.05 -0.04
N GLN A 79 3.58 4.59 -0.10
CA GLN A 79 2.40 5.36 0.28
C GLN A 79 1.63 4.66 1.40
N MET A 80 1.52 5.31 2.54
CA MET A 80 0.89 4.78 3.74
C MET A 80 -0.19 5.72 4.27
N LEU A 81 -1.09 5.20 5.09
CA LEU A 81 -2.10 6.03 5.76
C LEU A 81 -1.50 6.75 6.96
N MET A 82 -1.89 7.97 7.21
CA MET A 82 -1.56 8.71 8.42
C MET A 82 -2.05 7.93 9.66
N GLY A 83 -1.24 7.89 10.70
CA GLY A 83 -1.54 7.18 11.95
C GLY A 83 -1.30 5.66 11.91
N VAL A 84 -0.80 5.12 10.78
CA VAL A 84 -0.50 3.69 10.65
C VAL A 84 0.99 3.47 10.54
N ARG A 85 1.60 2.76 11.48
CA ARG A 85 3.05 2.46 11.49
C ARG A 85 3.92 3.70 11.25
N GLU A 86 3.66 4.78 11.96
CA GLU A 86 4.35 6.05 11.76
C GLU A 86 5.87 5.96 11.97
N ASP A 87 6.31 5.09 12.89
CA ASP A 87 7.74 4.88 13.11
C ASP A 87 8.40 4.28 11.86
N ALA A 88 7.80 3.25 11.26
CA ALA A 88 8.28 2.68 10.01
C ALA A 88 8.30 3.71 8.86
N GLN A 89 7.30 4.59 8.79
CA GLN A 89 7.29 5.68 7.79
C GLN A 89 8.47 6.64 7.98
N ARG A 90 8.80 6.97 9.24
CA ARG A 90 9.95 7.83 9.56
C ARG A 90 11.29 7.14 9.26
N GLU A 91 11.40 5.85 9.53
CA GLU A 91 12.57 5.03 9.23
C GLU A 91 12.82 5.00 7.72
N LEU A 92 11.82 4.65 6.91
CA LEU A 92 11.91 4.64 5.45
C LEU A 92 12.32 6.01 4.88
N ALA A 93 11.72 7.09 5.40
CA ALA A 93 12.07 8.45 4.97
C ALA A 93 13.49 8.85 5.40
N ALA A 94 13.96 8.40 6.57
CA ALA A 94 15.33 8.65 7.04
C ALA A 94 16.38 7.89 6.21
N GLU A 95 16.02 6.75 5.65
CA GLU A 95 16.84 5.98 4.69
C GLU A 95 16.86 6.63 3.28
N GLY A 96 16.11 7.70 3.06
CA GLY A 96 16.05 8.43 1.80
C GLY A 96 14.98 7.95 0.83
N LEU A 97 14.16 6.98 1.21
CA LEU A 97 13.06 6.48 0.36
C LEU A 97 11.89 7.49 0.34
N PRO A 98 11.41 7.93 -0.84
CA PRO A 98 10.24 8.76 -0.94
C PRO A 98 9.03 8.10 -0.27
N THR A 99 8.58 8.67 0.85
CA THR A 99 7.51 8.13 1.67
C THR A 99 6.41 9.17 1.84
N TYR A 100 5.20 8.82 1.43
CA TYR A 100 4.04 9.72 1.44
C TYR A 100 2.96 9.21 2.38
N GLN A 101 2.35 10.16 3.09
CA GLN A 101 1.18 9.90 3.91
C GLN A 101 -0.10 10.33 3.20
N TYR A 102 -1.07 9.41 3.14
CA TYR A 102 -2.44 9.78 2.81
C TYR A 102 -3.12 10.38 4.05
N VAL A 103 -3.44 11.66 3.96
CA VAL A 103 -4.08 12.42 5.04
C VAL A 103 -5.53 12.70 4.66
N PRO A 104 -6.53 12.05 5.28
CA PRO A 104 -7.92 12.39 5.07
C PRO A 104 -8.20 13.78 5.66
N TYR A 105 -8.75 14.68 4.85
CA TYR A 105 -9.09 16.04 5.24
C TYR A 105 -10.56 16.35 4.98
N GLY A 106 -11.18 17.17 5.84
CA GLY A 106 -12.55 17.64 5.71
C GLY A 106 -13.55 16.97 6.64
N GLU A 107 -14.81 17.36 6.55
CA GLU A 107 -15.88 16.96 7.50
C GLU A 107 -16.24 15.47 7.47
N LYS A 108 -15.89 14.77 6.38
CA LYS A 108 -16.23 13.34 6.19
C LYS A 108 -15.18 12.37 6.72
N TRP A 109 -14.18 12.85 7.46
CA TRP A 109 -13.10 12.00 8.00
C TRP A 109 -13.62 10.86 8.89
N LEU A 110 -14.67 11.11 9.71
CA LEU A 110 -15.31 10.11 10.57
C LEU A 110 -15.91 8.97 9.74
N SER A 111 -16.59 9.27 8.63
CA SER A 111 -17.17 8.25 7.75
C SER A 111 -16.10 7.43 7.02
N TYR A 112 -14.99 8.06 6.67
CA TYR A 112 -13.81 7.38 6.14
C TYR A 112 -13.22 6.41 7.20
N PHE A 113 -13.01 6.89 8.42
CA PHE A 113 -12.46 6.11 9.53
C PHE A 113 -13.36 4.92 9.89
N TYR A 114 -14.66 5.16 9.98
CA TYR A 114 -15.65 4.11 10.24
C TYR A 114 -15.65 3.02 9.17
N ARG A 115 -15.55 3.36 7.89
CA ARG A 115 -15.43 2.38 6.80
C ARG A 115 -14.16 1.54 6.94
N ARG A 116 -13.02 2.14 7.25
CA ARG A 116 -11.74 1.43 7.46
C ARG A 116 -11.80 0.44 8.62
N ILE A 117 -12.47 0.81 9.72
CA ILE A 117 -12.68 -0.07 10.87
C ILE A 117 -13.58 -1.25 10.49
N ARG A 118 -14.67 -0.99 9.78
CA ARG A 118 -15.65 -1.99 9.39
C ARG A 118 -15.11 -3.01 8.39
N GLU A 119 -14.25 -2.60 7.49
CA GLU A 119 -13.67 -3.44 6.43
C GLU A 119 -12.68 -4.48 6.95
N ARG A 120 -12.09 -4.26 8.11
CA ARG A 120 -11.17 -5.23 8.73
C ARG A 120 -11.36 -5.27 10.24
N LYS A 121 -11.77 -6.43 10.76
CA LYS A 121 -11.83 -6.67 12.21
C LYS A 121 -10.48 -6.47 12.90
N SER A 122 -9.36 -6.67 12.21
CA SER A 122 -8.00 -6.38 12.67
C SER A 122 -7.71 -4.89 12.84
N ASN A 123 -8.42 -4.02 12.11
CA ASN A 123 -8.26 -2.56 12.22
C ASN A 123 -9.02 -1.97 13.42
N ALA A 124 -9.95 -2.72 14.04
CA ALA A 124 -10.68 -2.25 15.22
C ALA A 124 -9.75 -2.03 16.42
N LEU A 125 -8.76 -2.90 16.61
CA LEU A 125 -7.73 -2.75 17.65
C LEU A 125 -6.82 -1.52 17.38
N PHE A 126 -6.57 -1.23 16.13
CA PHE A 126 -5.77 -0.08 15.71
C PHE A 126 -6.51 1.24 15.95
N ALA A 127 -7.79 1.31 15.55
CA ALA A 127 -8.63 2.47 15.81
C ALA A 127 -8.79 2.75 17.32
N LEU A 128 -8.90 1.69 18.12
CA LEU A 128 -8.96 1.82 19.58
C LEU A 128 -7.66 2.40 20.16
N ARG A 129 -6.49 2.00 19.64
CA ARG A 129 -5.19 2.57 20.02
C ARG A 129 -5.05 4.03 19.61
N ALA A 130 -5.48 4.39 18.39
CA ALA A 130 -5.45 5.78 17.93
C ALA A 130 -6.36 6.71 18.76
N ILE A 131 -7.51 6.21 19.23
CA ILE A 131 -8.43 6.97 20.09
C ILE A 131 -7.91 7.07 21.54
N LEU A 132 -7.23 6.04 22.03
CA LEU A 132 -6.71 5.99 23.41
C LEU A 132 -5.32 6.63 23.55
N GLY A 133 -4.72 7.19 22.51
CA GLY A 133 -3.50 8.00 22.57
C GLY A 133 -2.25 7.23 23.01
N ARG A 134 -2.18 5.94 22.70
CA ARG A 134 -1.01 5.11 23.01
C ARG A 134 -0.62 4.25 21.83
#